data_d75fb001fb0ba3aa1f9b8ebf3b1499d1
#
_entry.id   d75fb001fb0ba3aa1f9b8ebf3b1499d1
#
_cell.length_a   1.000
_cell.length_b   1.000
_cell.length_c   1.000
_cell.angle_alpha   90.00
_cell.angle_beta   90.00
_cell.angle_gamma   90.00
#
_symmetry.space_group_name_H-M   'P 1'
#
loop_
_entity.id
_entity.type
_entity.pdbx_description
1 polymer ?
#
loop_
_entity_poly.entity_id
_entity_poly.type
_entity_poly.pdbx_seq_one_letter_code
_entity_poly.pdbx_strand_id
1 'polypeptide(L)'
;MAKPTNELTPMQRQYQQIKERNQDCILFFRLGDFYEMFNEDAKLAARELDLTLTSRDRSKPKEEQTPMCGVPYHSVDSYIARLVQKGYKVAICEQMEDPALAKGLVERDITRIVTPGTVTESCMLDESKNNYMGCLYGEGGRFGLAFCDVSTGAFFVTLCADAQSVASELGRFSPSEVMRFGTDVSSEAIEDALFRRLNCCVDEGKDGQFSLEDCEVLLEKHFSQSLAQMGLAGMPAAVVAAGALLQTLLTLQKNDLAHIRQLQYYTTGRFMELDLDARRNLELTETMRSKEKKGTLLWVLDKTHTAMGGRLLRSWLEKPLLDPVEITRRHAAVEDLVDNVILRGELEESLREVTDLERVMARVVTGTVNCRDLLGLARGLRALPEVKRQLEGCSAPLLTKLAQSIDPLTDCADEIENTIVDEPPLTVREGGIIRKGADAEADRLRDIMEGGSGTIAAIEASEREKTGIRTLKVGFNR
;
A
#
# COMPACT_ATOMS: atom_id res chain seq x y z
N MET A 1 -39.27 9.35 38.47
CA MET A 1 -38.08 8.50 38.49
C MET A 1 -37.23 8.88 37.28
N ALA A 2 -36.15 9.63 37.48
CA ALA A 2 -35.19 9.97 36.44
C ALA A 2 -34.44 8.70 36.03
N LYS A 3 -34.42 8.38 34.73
CA LYS A 3 -33.58 7.31 34.21
C LYS A 3 -32.10 7.64 34.50
N PRO A 4 -31.27 6.67 34.85
CA PRO A 4 -29.84 6.92 35.03
C PRO A 4 -29.22 7.35 33.69
N THR A 5 -28.65 8.55 33.66
CA THR A 5 -28.18 9.32 32.51
C THR A 5 -26.79 8.91 32.02
N ASN A 6 -26.36 7.64 32.11
CA ASN A 6 -25.03 7.24 31.73
C ASN A 6 -24.91 5.92 30.94
N GLU A 7 -25.98 5.53 30.21
CA GLU A 7 -25.86 4.37 29.32
C GLU A 7 -25.44 4.83 27.93
N LEU A 8 -24.25 4.38 27.52
CA LEU A 8 -23.75 4.54 26.14
C LEU A 8 -24.75 3.94 25.15
N THR A 9 -25.00 4.63 24.05
CA THR A 9 -25.80 4.08 22.96
C THR A 9 -25.13 2.83 22.38
N PRO A 10 -25.86 1.91 21.73
CA PRO A 10 -25.26 0.72 21.12
C PRO A 10 -24.09 1.03 20.20
N MET A 11 -24.17 2.10 19.40
CA MET A 11 -23.11 2.56 18.52
C MET A 11 -21.88 3.05 19.31
N GLN A 12 -22.09 3.82 20.38
CA GLN A 12 -20.99 4.29 21.24
C GLN A 12 -20.27 3.15 21.94
N ARG A 13 -21.00 2.10 22.35
CA ARG A 13 -20.38 0.88 22.91
C ARG A 13 -19.53 0.16 21.87
N GLN A 14 -20.00 0.01 20.64
CA GLN A 14 -19.25 -0.59 19.54
C GLN A 14 -17.97 0.22 19.25
N TYR A 15 -18.06 1.55 19.15
CA TYR A 15 -16.90 2.42 18.99
C TYR A 15 -15.88 2.22 20.13
N GLN A 16 -16.34 2.24 21.38
CA GLN A 16 -15.47 2.09 22.53
C GLN A 16 -14.76 0.73 22.56
N GLN A 17 -15.46 -0.36 22.29
CA GLN A 17 -14.89 -1.71 22.22
C GLN A 17 -13.79 -1.82 21.15
N ILE A 18 -13.99 -1.21 19.98
CA ILE A 18 -13.01 -1.20 18.91
C ILE A 18 -11.81 -0.32 19.30
N LYS A 19 -12.06 0.85 19.89
CA LYS A 19 -11.00 1.76 20.34
C LYS A 19 -10.15 1.18 21.47
N GLU A 20 -10.73 0.47 22.42
CA GLU A 20 -10.00 -0.18 23.53
C GLU A 20 -8.96 -1.20 23.04
N ARG A 21 -9.19 -1.83 21.87
CA ARG A 21 -8.25 -2.74 21.22
C ARG A 21 -7.17 -2.05 20.40
N ASN A 22 -7.35 -0.74 20.10
CA ASN A 22 -6.49 0.04 19.20
C ASN A 22 -6.27 1.45 19.76
N GLN A 23 -5.78 1.52 20.98
CA GLN A 23 -5.65 2.78 21.74
C GLN A 23 -4.63 3.74 21.13
N ASP A 24 -3.59 3.21 20.49
CA ASP A 24 -2.51 3.92 19.82
C ASP A 24 -2.86 4.48 18.44
N CYS A 25 -4.03 4.12 17.90
CA CYS A 25 -4.49 4.55 16.58
C CYS A 25 -5.59 5.61 16.68
N ILE A 26 -5.63 6.57 15.76
CA ILE A 26 -6.80 7.43 15.55
C ILE A 26 -7.85 6.60 14.81
N LEU A 27 -9.03 6.40 15.44
CA LEU A 27 -10.08 5.55 14.89
C LEU A 27 -10.99 6.33 13.94
N PHE A 28 -10.92 6.02 12.64
CA PHE A 28 -11.82 6.49 11.61
C PHE A 28 -13.03 5.55 11.51
N PHE A 29 -14.11 5.91 12.15
CA PHE A 29 -15.29 5.05 12.33
C PHE A 29 -16.35 5.39 11.30
N ARG A 30 -16.68 4.46 10.40
CA ARG A 30 -17.62 4.67 9.29
C ARG A 30 -19.05 4.82 9.78
N LEU A 31 -19.68 5.94 9.44
CA LEU A 31 -21.10 6.25 9.69
C LEU A 31 -21.72 6.88 8.44
N GLY A 32 -22.39 6.05 7.64
CA GLY A 32 -22.95 6.49 6.37
C GLY A 32 -21.86 6.99 5.41
N ASP A 33 -21.95 8.24 4.98
CA ASP A 33 -21.01 8.85 4.04
C ASP A 33 -19.83 9.55 4.70
N PHE A 34 -19.64 9.38 6.01
CA PHE A 34 -18.56 9.98 6.77
C PHE A 34 -17.76 8.95 7.55
N TYR A 35 -16.47 9.26 7.76
CA TYR A 35 -15.72 8.72 8.88
C TYR A 35 -15.76 9.70 10.02
N GLU A 36 -16.30 9.27 11.15
CA GLU A 36 -16.43 10.08 12.35
C GLU A 36 -15.40 9.64 13.40
N MET A 37 -14.82 10.61 14.08
CA MET A 37 -13.90 10.42 15.20
C MET A 37 -14.55 11.01 16.45
N PHE A 38 -14.31 10.38 17.61
CA PHE A 38 -14.91 10.78 18.87
C PHE A 38 -13.87 11.00 19.96
N ASN A 39 -14.24 11.73 21.02
CA ASN A 39 -13.45 11.96 22.22
C ASN A 39 -12.06 12.55 21.91
N GLU A 40 -10.99 11.93 22.42
CA GLU A 40 -9.62 12.41 22.23
C GLU A 40 -9.17 12.32 20.77
N ASP A 41 -9.61 11.28 20.03
CA ASP A 41 -9.31 11.17 18.60
C ASP A 41 -9.92 12.35 17.81
N ALA A 42 -11.12 12.79 18.18
CA ALA A 42 -11.76 13.95 17.54
C ALA A 42 -10.99 15.25 17.82
N LYS A 43 -10.55 15.45 19.05
CA LYS A 43 -9.78 16.65 19.44
C LYS A 43 -8.44 16.68 18.71
N LEU A 44 -7.76 15.53 18.64
CA LEU A 44 -6.48 15.38 17.96
C LEU A 44 -6.65 15.60 16.46
N ALA A 45 -7.56 14.88 15.82
CA ALA A 45 -7.81 15.00 14.39
C ALA A 45 -8.29 16.41 13.98
N ALA A 46 -9.16 17.04 14.77
CA ALA A 46 -9.62 18.40 14.51
C ALA A 46 -8.44 19.40 14.51
N ARG A 47 -7.50 19.27 15.43
CA ARG A 47 -6.30 20.11 15.51
C ARG A 47 -5.33 19.84 14.34
N GLU A 48 -5.06 18.58 14.05
CA GLU A 48 -4.04 18.20 13.06
C GLU A 48 -4.51 18.38 11.61
N LEU A 49 -5.82 18.33 11.38
CA LEU A 49 -6.44 18.38 10.05
C LEU A 49 -7.21 19.68 9.78
N ASP A 50 -7.26 20.62 10.75
CA ASP A 50 -8.04 21.85 10.71
C ASP A 50 -9.56 21.60 10.50
N LEU A 51 -10.09 20.56 11.19
CA LEU A 51 -11.50 20.21 11.13
C LEU A 51 -12.30 20.92 12.22
N THR A 52 -13.57 21.19 11.91
CA THR A 52 -14.49 21.73 12.92
C THR A 52 -14.82 20.66 13.97
N LEU A 53 -14.45 20.93 15.22
CA LEU A 53 -14.86 20.12 16.36
C LEU A 53 -16.31 20.43 16.70
N THR A 54 -17.15 19.41 16.73
CA THR A 54 -18.59 19.50 17.02
C THR A 54 -18.97 18.48 18.09
N SER A 55 -20.26 18.36 18.37
CA SER A 55 -20.79 17.33 19.27
C SER A 55 -22.12 16.80 18.74
N ARG A 56 -22.36 15.53 18.95
CA ARG A 56 -23.61 14.85 18.62
C ARG A 56 -24.74 15.19 19.63
N ASP A 57 -24.33 15.42 20.88
CA ASP A 57 -25.23 15.62 22.01
C ASP A 57 -25.44 17.13 22.35
N ARG A 58 -25.73 17.95 21.33
CA ARG A 58 -25.82 19.42 21.47
C ARG A 58 -26.86 19.89 22.52
N SER A 59 -27.78 19.01 22.90
CA SER A 59 -28.80 19.28 23.94
C SER A 59 -28.27 19.13 25.38
N LYS A 60 -27.10 18.51 25.55
CA LYS A 60 -26.45 18.33 26.86
C LYS A 60 -25.60 19.54 27.22
N PRO A 61 -25.32 19.76 28.52
CA PRO A 61 -24.33 20.73 28.96
C PRO A 61 -22.98 20.49 28.27
N LYS A 62 -22.21 21.56 27.99
CA LYS A 62 -20.92 21.46 27.23
C LYS A 62 -19.93 20.46 27.84
N GLU A 63 -19.94 20.28 29.13
CA GLU A 63 -19.07 19.36 29.88
C GLU A 63 -19.43 17.88 29.69
N GLU A 64 -20.69 17.61 29.33
CA GLU A 64 -21.18 16.24 29.08
C GLU A 64 -21.31 15.90 27.59
N GLN A 65 -20.93 16.82 26.70
CA GLN A 65 -20.99 16.63 25.28
C GLN A 65 -19.80 15.75 24.79
N THR A 66 -20.09 14.77 23.95
CA THR A 66 -19.07 13.94 23.31
C THR A 66 -18.44 14.72 22.14
N PRO A 67 -17.15 15.12 22.23
CA PRO A 67 -16.46 15.77 21.11
C PRO A 67 -16.47 14.85 19.88
N MET A 68 -16.73 15.43 18.71
CA MET A 68 -16.78 14.72 17.45
C MET A 68 -16.27 15.59 16.31
N CYS A 69 -15.56 14.99 15.37
CA CYS A 69 -15.31 15.57 14.05
C CYS A 69 -15.45 14.46 13.00
N GLY A 70 -15.55 14.83 11.73
CA GLY A 70 -15.69 13.84 10.66
C GLY A 70 -15.22 14.35 9.32
N VAL A 71 -14.89 13.40 8.43
CA VAL A 71 -14.46 13.65 7.06
C VAL A 71 -15.31 12.83 6.09
N PRO A 72 -15.61 13.33 4.88
CA PRO A 72 -16.31 12.55 3.88
C PRO A 72 -15.49 11.32 3.46
N TYR A 73 -16.14 10.17 3.31
CA TYR A 73 -15.43 8.92 2.99
C TYR A 73 -14.70 8.96 1.66
N HIS A 74 -15.25 9.63 0.66
CA HIS A 74 -14.67 9.70 -0.69
C HIS A 74 -13.39 10.54 -0.77
N SER A 75 -13.09 11.35 0.23
CA SER A 75 -11.89 12.18 0.31
C SER A 75 -10.97 11.81 1.48
N VAL A 76 -11.25 10.69 2.15
CA VAL A 76 -10.57 10.27 3.39
C VAL A 76 -9.06 10.12 3.23
N ASP A 77 -8.59 9.64 2.08
CA ASP A 77 -7.17 9.36 1.83
C ASP A 77 -6.28 10.60 2.01
N SER A 78 -6.77 11.77 1.60
CA SER A 78 -6.03 13.04 1.79
C SER A 78 -5.88 13.42 3.26
N TYR A 79 -6.84 13.08 4.10
CA TYR A 79 -6.79 13.33 5.55
C TYR A 79 -5.90 12.31 6.25
N ILE A 80 -6.01 11.03 5.86
CA ILE A 80 -5.14 9.96 6.37
C ILE A 80 -3.68 10.29 6.04
N ALA A 81 -3.39 10.71 4.80
CA ALA A 81 -2.05 11.10 4.37
C ALA A 81 -1.42 12.16 5.30
N ARG A 82 -2.18 13.20 5.66
CA ARG A 82 -1.72 14.28 6.55
C ARG A 82 -1.42 13.80 7.97
N LEU A 83 -2.19 12.84 8.49
CA LEU A 83 -1.95 12.26 9.82
C LEU A 83 -0.76 11.33 9.80
N VAL A 84 -0.68 10.44 8.82
CA VAL A 84 0.40 9.45 8.68
C VAL A 84 1.75 10.14 8.45
N GLN A 85 1.81 11.21 7.62
CA GLN A 85 3.02 12.04 7.46
C GLN A 85 3.52 12.68 8.76
N LYS A 86 2.62 12.90 9.72
CA LYS A 86 2.96 13.39 11.06
C LYS A 86 3.28 12.25 12.05
N GLY A 87 3.33 11.00 11.59
CA GLY A 87 3.66 9.83 12.40
C GLY A 87 2.49 9.19 13.15
N TYR A 88 1.25 9.64 12.91
CA TYR A 88 0.08 9.02 13.54
C TYR A 88 -0.33 7.74 12.83
N LYS A 89 -0.82 6.76 13.60
CA LYS A 89 -1.46 5.55 13.09
C LYS A 89 -2.97 5.78 12.96
N VAL A 90 -3.55 5.35 11.87
CA VAL A 90 -4.98 5.51 11.57
C VAL A 90 -5.63 4.14 11.38
N ALA A 91 -6.59 3.79 12.24
CA ALA A 91 -7.38 2.57 12.10
C ALA A 91 -8.65 2.88 11.31
N ILE A 92 -8.83 2.20 10.18
CA ILE A 92 -10.00 2.34 9.30
C ILE A 92 -11.02 1.29 9.68
N CYS A 93 -12.18 1.74 10.18
CA CYS A 93 -13.28 0.91 10.62
C CYS A 93 -14.46 1.05 9.67
N GLU A 94 -14.77 -0.05 8.96
CA GLU A 94 -15.82 -0.11 7.94
C GLU A 94 -17.08 -0.82 8.44
N GLN A 95 -18.19 -0.58 7.74
CA GLN A 95 -19.43 -1.33 7.88
C GLN A 95 -19.26 -2.68 7.18
N MET A 96 -19.42 -3.78 7.91
CA MET A 96 -19.22 -5.15 7.42
C MET A 96 -20.46 -5.73 6.73
N GLU A 97 -21.60 -5.05 6.82
CA GLU A 97 -22.87 -5.43 6.21
C GLU A 97 -23.56 -4.23 5.56
N ASP A 98 -24.45 -4.48 4.60
CA ASP A 98 -25.22 -3.43 3.97
C ASP A 98 -26.20 -2.82 4.99
N PRO A 99 -26.13 -1.51 5.27
CA PRO A 99 -27.06 -0.83 6.19
C PRO A 99 -28.53 -0.98 5.83
N ALA A 100 -28.85 -1.19 4.55
CA ALA A 100 -30.22 -1.38 4.07
C ALA A 100 -30.79 -2.77 4.45
N LEU A 101 -29.91 -3.76 4.68
CA LEU A 101 -30.27 -5.13 5.00
C LEU A 101 -30.12 -5.45 6.50
N ALA A 102 -29.44 -4.60 7.25
CA ALA A 102 -29.15 -4.79 8.67
C ALA A 102 -30.42 -4.77 9.53
N LYS A 103 -30.61 -5.82 10.33
CA LYS A 103 -31.73 -5.92 11.31
C LYS A 103 -31.29 -5.37 12.68
N GLY A 104 -30.83 -4.11 12.73
CA GLY A 104 -30.38 -3.51 13.99
C GLY A 104 -29.19 -2.58 13.82
N LEU A 105 -28.22 -2.67 14.75
CA LEU A 105 -26.98 -1.92 14.64
C LEU A 105 -26.08 -2.60 13.61
N VAL A 106 -25.68 -1.86 12.57
CA VAL A 106 -24.72 -2.33 11.56
C VAL A 106 -23.41 -2.74 12.23
N GLU A 107 -22.93 -3.94 11.94
CA GLU A 107 -21.66 -4.43 12.42
C GLU A 107 -20.51 -3.67 11.75
N ARG A 108 -19.48 -3.36 12.54
CA ARG A 108 -18.27 -2.66 12.08
C ARG A 108 -17.05 -3.32 12.64
N ASP A 109 -16.02 -3.39 11.82
CA ASP A 109 -14.69 -3.86 12.24
C ASP A 109 -13.58 -3.08 11.53
N ILE A 110 -12.36 -3.19 12.06
CA ILE A 110 -11.18 -2.60 11.44
C ILE A 110 -10.79 -3.43 10.24
N THR A 111 -10.81 -2.81 9.07
CA THR A 111 -10.36 -3.44 7.82
C THR A 111 -8.86 -3.33 7.61
N ARG A 112 -8.24 -2.23 8.09
CA ARG A 112 -6.79 -2.05 8.11
C ARG A 112 -6.37 -0.93 9.05
N ILE A 113 -5.08 -0.93 9.40
CA ILE A 113 -4.41 0.14 10.13
C ILE A 113 -3.32 0.72 9.22
N VAL A 114 -3.41 2.02 8.93
CA VAL A 114 -2.45 2.73 8.09
C VAL A 114 -1.42 3.40 9.00
N THR A 115 -0.15 3.10 8.76
CA THR A 115 1.01 3.65 9.47
C THR A 115 2.01 4.22 8.46
N PRO A 116 3.02 5.00 8.86
CA PRO A 116 4.03 5.53 7.94
C PRO A 116 4.69 4.47 7.05
N GLY A 117 4.93 3.27 7.57
CA GLY A 117 5.58 2.16 6.87
C GLY A 117 4.63 1.26 6.05
N THR A 118 3.30 1.43 6.18
CA THR A 118 2.31 0.52 5.58
C THR A 118 1.39 1.17 4.54
N VAL A 119 1.73 2.35 4.07
CA VAL A 119 0.98 3.08 3.04
C VAL A 119 1.03 2.35 1.71
N THR A 120 -0.11 2.23 1.02
CA THR A 120 -0.26 1.63 -0.32
C THR A 120 -0.90 2.56 -1.34
N GLU A 121 -1.57 3.63 -0.90
CA GLU A 121 -2.25 4.59 -1.76
C GLU A 121 -1.24 5.47 -2.50
N SER A 122 -1.43 5.60 -3.83
CA SER A 122 -0.53 6.37 -4.69
C SER A 122 -0.44 7.86 -4.31
N CYS A 123 -1.51 8.45 -3.79
CA CYS A 123 -1.51 9.86 -3.35
C CYS A 123 -0.67 10.11 -2.09
N MET A 124 -0.28 9.05 -1.37
CA MET A 124 0.52 9.13 -0.14
C MET A 124 1.98 8.74 -0.37
N LEU A 125 2.31 8.17 -1.53
CA LEU A 125 3.63 7.63 -1.86
C LEU A 125 4.36 8.51 -2.88
N ASP A 126 5.69 8.60 -2.72
CA ASP A 126 6.57 9.10 -3.79
C ASP A 126 6.80 7.97 -4.80
N GLU A 127 6.49 8.21 -6.08
CA GLU A 127 6.64 7.21 -7.14
C GLU A 127 8.08 6.73 -7.32
N SER A 128 9.04 7.60 -7.03
CA SER A 128 10.48 7.34 -7.22
C SER A 128 11.17 6.73 -5.99
N LYS A 129 10.43 6.49 -4.90
CA LYS A 129 10.95 5.93 -3.65
C LYS A 129 10.17 4.69 -3.21
N ASN A 130 10.88 3.74 -2.62
CA ASN A 130 10.26 2.69 -1.82
C ASN A 130 9.83 3.25 -0.46
N ASN A 131 8.78 2.68 0.12
CA ASN A 131 8.29 3.02 1.45
C ASN A 131 8.48 1.83 2.38
N TYR A 132 9.64 1.75 3.03
CA TYR A 132 9.98 0.61 3.86
C TYR A 132 9.44 0.72 5.28
N MET A 133 8.83 -0.37 5.77
CA MET A 133 8.74 -0.69 7.19
C MET A 133 9.90 -1.60 7.56
N GLY A 134 10.60 -1.29 8.65
CA GLY A 134 11.71 -2.08 9.16
C GLY A 134 11.38 -2.83 10.45
N CYS A 135 12.14 -3.88 10.72
CA CYS A 135 12.16 -4.56 12.00
C CYS A 135 13.61 -4.80 12.41
N LEU A 136 13.96 -4.35 13.62
CA LEU A 136 15.27 -4.55 14.26
C LEU A 136 15.10 -5.45 15.48
N TYR A 137 15.73 -6.60 15.46
CA TYR A 137 15.86 -7.51 16.60
C TYR A 137 17.29 -7.68 17.02
N GLY A 138 17.57 -7.50 18.31
CA GLY A 138 18.91 -7.69 18.88
C GLY A 138 18.94 -8.81 19.91
N GLU A 139 19.94 -9.69 19.84
CA GLU A 139 20.16 -10.75 20.81
C GLU A 139 21.64 -11.14 20.87
N GLY A 140 22.22 -11.09 22.05
CA GLY A 140 23.60 -11.54 22.30
C GLY A 140 24.65 -10.83 21.44
N GLY A 141 24.47 -9.54 21.15
CA GLY A 141 25.38 -8.74 20.34
C GLY A 141 25.27 -8.98 18.83
N ARG A 142 24.26 -9.72 18.37
CA ARG A 142 23.92 -9.90 16.95
C ARG A 142 22.59 -9.24 16.65
N PHE A 143 22.46 -8.69 15.45
CA PHE A 143 21.26 -7.98 15.05
C PHE A 143 20.67 -8.58 13.78
N GLY A 144 19.38 -8.92 13.85
CA GLY A 144 18.56 -9.22 12.68
C GLY A 144 17.86 -7.97 12.19
N LEU A 145 17.94 -7.68 10.91
CA LEU A 145 17.24 -6.58 10.25
C LEU A 145 16.37 -7.12 9.12
N ALA A 146 15.12 -6.70 9.11
CA ALA A 146 14.20 -6.98 8.02
C ALA A 146 13.57 -5.67 7.52
N PHE A 147 13.33 -5.55 6.21
CA PHE A 147 12.70 -4.41 5.57
C PHE A 147 11.66 -4.89 4.57
N CYS A 148 10.47 -4.31 4.61
CA CYS A 148 9.40 -4.62 3.66
C CYS A 148 8.76 -3.33 3.12
N ASP A 149 8.61 -3.25 1.82
CA ASP A 149 7.75 -2.27 1.17
C ASP A 149 6.45 -2.95 0.73
N VAL A 150 5.38 -2.74 1.50
CA VAL A 150 4.06 -3.33 1.24
C VAL A 150 3.50 -2.88 -0.10
N SER A 151 3.85 -1.68 -0.58
CA SER A 151 3.35 -1.14 -1.84
C SER A 151 3.95 -1.82 -3.07
N THR A 152 5.11 -2.49 -2.94
CA THR A 152 5.80 -3.16 -4.04
C THR A 152 6.00 -4.66 -3.83
N GLY A 153 5.81 -5.15 -2.59
CA GLY A 153 6.06 -6.54 -2.21
C GLY A 153 7.54 -6.88 -2.00
N ALA A 154 8.43 -5.89 -1.99
CA ALA A 154 9.85 -6.10 -1.75
C ALA A 154 10.11 -6.43 -0.28
N PHE A 155 10.78 -7.56 0.01
CA PHE A 155 11.10 -8.02 1.36
C PHE A 155 12.57 -8.43 1.46
N PHE A 156 13.33 -7.73 2.31
CA PHE A 156 14.76 -7.92 2.50
C PHE A 156 15.10 -8.29 3.94
N VAL A 157 16.10 -9.15 4.10
CA VAL A 157 16.58 -9.57 5.43
C VAL A 157 18.10 -9.64 5.45
N THR A 158 18.73 -9.23 6.55
CA THR A 158 20.17 -9.33 6.76
C THR A 158 20.52 -9.54 8.23
N LEU A 159 21.76 -9.92 8.48
CA LEU A 159 22.38 -9.93 9.79
C LEU A 159 23.44 -8.83 9.86
N CYS A 160 23.46 -8.09 10.97
CA CYS A 160 24.51 -7.13 11.30
C CYS A 160 25.30 -7.60 12.53
N ALA A 161 26.61 -7.38 12.48
CA ALA A 161 27.51 -7.80 13.55
C ALA A 161 27.58 -6.79 14.70
N ASP A 162 27.26 -5.52 14.44
CA ASP A 162 27.36 -4.42 15.38
C ASP A 162 26.35 -3.30 15.09
N ALA A 163 26.23 -2.37 16.02
CA ALA A 163 25.31 -1.24 15.93
C ALA A 163 25.64 -0.26 14.78
N GLN A 164 26.90 -0.15 14.38
CA GLN A 164 27.31 0.72 13.28
C GLN A 164 26.82 0.16 11.94
N SER A 165 26.93 -1.15 11.75
CA SER A 165 26.37 -1.86 10.59
C SER A 165 24.86 -1.73 10.55
N VAL A 166 24.18 -1.80 11.70
CA VAL A 166 22.72 -1.53 11.79
C VAL A 166 22.40 -0.12 11.34
N ALA A 167 23.11 0.90 11.84
CA ALA A 167 22.91 2.29 11.45
C ALA A 167 23.14 2.51 9.94
N SER A 168 24.13 1.86 9.35
CA SER A 168 24.42 1.91 7.91
C SER A 168 23.30 1.30 7.08
N GLU A 169 22.75 0.14 7.50
CA GLU A 169 21.62 -0.49 6.80
C GLU A 169 20.31 0.29 6.96
N LEU A 170 20.03 0.85 8.14
CA LEU A 170 18.92 1.79 8.34
C LEU A 170 19.04 2.98 7.39
N GLY A 171 20.22 3.57 7.26
CA GLY A 171 20.48 4.65 6.30
C GLY A 171 20.29 4.24 4.84
N ARG A 172 20.61 2.98 4.52
CA ARG A 172 20.49 2.41 3.18
C ARG A 172 19.04 2.25 2.74
N PHE A 173 18.17 1.74 3.61
CA PHE A 173 16.76 1.55 3.31
C PHE A 173 15.91 2.78 3.62
N SER A 174 16.38 3.66 4.49
CA SER A 174 15.67 4.86 4.94
C SER A 174 14.20 4.57 5.28
N PRO A 175 13.92 3.63 6.20
CA PRO A 175 12.56 3.21 6.51
C PRO A 175 11.75 4.37 7.08
N SER A 176 10.47 4.42 6.74
CA SER A 176 9.51 5.39 7.31
C SER A 176 9.09 5.01 8.73
N GLU A 177 9.15 3.72 9.03
CA GLU A 177 8.78 3.15 10.32
C GLU A 177 9.66 1.95 10.66
N VAL A 178 10.06 1.82 11.94
CA VAL A 178 10.84 0.68 12.43
C VAL A 178 10.22 0.17 13.72
N MET A 179 9.95 -1.12 13.77
CA MET A 179 9.68 -1.83 15.01
C MET A 179 10.99 -2.38 15.55
N ARG A 180 11.29 -2.19 16.85
CA ARG A 180 12.48 -2.71 17.48
C ARG A 180 12.18 -3.42 18.79
N PHE A 181 12.93 -4.47 19.10
CA PHE A 181 12.84 -5.22 20.36
C PHE A 181 14.07 -6.10 20.59
N GLY A 182 14.19 -6.63 21.80
CA GLY A 182 15.34 -7.43 22.22
C GLY A 182 16.42 -6.59 22.91
N THR A 183 17.65 -7.11 22.97
CA THR A 183 18.77 -6.46 23.66
C THR A 183 19.59 -5.58 22.70
N ASP A 184 20.26 -4.56 23.25
CA ASP A 184 21.23 -3.69 22.55
C ASP A 184 20.68 -2.86 21.38
N VAL A 185 19.36 -2.83 21.16
CA VAL A 185 18.70 -2.09 20.06
C VAL A 185 18.63 -0.58 20.28
N SER A 186 19.03 -0.08 21.45
CA SER A 186 19.02 1.35 21.84
C SER A 186 20.44 1.91 22.00
N SER A 187 21.41 1.44 21.22
CA SER A 187 22.75 2.01 21.23
C SER A 187 22.77 3.42 20.60
N GLU A 188 23.75 4.25 20.96
CA GLU A 188 23.85 5.64 20.46
C GLU A 188 23.86 5.73 18.94
N ALA A 189 24.54 4.82 18.24
CA ALA A 189 24.58 4.79 16.79
C ALA A 189 23.21 4.53 16.17
N ILE A 190 22.42 3.62 16.74
CA ILE A 190 21.07 3.28 16.28
C ILE A 190 20.11 4.43 16.59
N GLU A 191 20.17 5.02 17.81
CA GLU A 191 19.35 6.17 18.18
C GLU A 191 19.61 7.38 17.29
N ASP A 192 20.90 7.69 16.99
CA ASP A 192 21.27 8.77 16.09
C ASP A 192 20.72 8.53 14.68
N ALA A 193 20.86 7.31 14.17
CA ALA A 193 20.32 6.95 12.85
C ALA A 193 18.81 7.12 12.78
N LEU A 194 18.05 6.53 13.71
CA LEU A 194 16.60 6.51 13.70
C LEU A 194 15.99 7.90 13.92
N PHE A 195 16.41 8.61 14.97
CA PHE A 195 15.71 9.83 15.39
C PHE A 195 16.31 11.11 14.85
N ARG A 196 17.64 11.22 14.77
CA ARG A 196 18.28 12.48 14.34
C ARG A 196 18.48 12.57 12.83
N ARG A 197 18.82 11.45 12.19
CA ARG A 197 19.17 11.46 10.76
C ARG A 197 17.99 11.10 9.87
N LEU A 198 17.27 10.03 10.18
CA LEU A 198 16.15 9.55 9.37
C LEU A 198 14.81 10.15 9.80
N ASN A 199 14.68 10.61 11.03
CA ASN A 199 13.40 11.05 11.63
C ASN A 199 12.32 9.98 11.44
N CYS A 200 12.69 8.72 11.71
CA CYS A 200 11.87 7.54 11.52
C CYS A 200 10.87 7.38 12.67
N CYS A 201 9.67 6.91 12.35
CA CYS A 201 8.72 6.46 13.38
C CYS A 201 9.22 5.16 13.98
N VAL A 202 9.27 5.07 15.30
CA VAL A 202 9.77 3.88 16.00
C VAL A 202 8.71 3.33 16.93
N ASP A 203 8.43 2.04 16.77
CA ASP A 203 7.57 1.25 17.63
C ASP A 203 8.41 0.31 18.47
N GLU A 204 8.10 0.22 19.75
CA GLU A 204 8.74 -0.72 20.67
C GLU A 204 7.92 -2.02 20.71
N GLY A 205 8.52 -3.10 20.21
CA GLY A 205 7.97 -4.45 20.38
C GLY A 205 8.13 -4.91 21.82
N LYS A 206 7.25 -5.80 22.27
CA LYS A 206 7.34 -6.38 23.61
C LYS A 206 8.27 -7.60 23.58
N ASP A 207 9.16 -7.69 24.58
CA ASP A 207 9.98 -8.89 24.74
C ASP A 207 9.11 -10.14 24.91
N GLY A 208 9.47 -11.21 24.19
CA GLY A 208 8.72 -12.45 24.15
C GLY A 208 7.42 -12.42 23.33
N GLN A 209 7.13 -11.32 22.64
CA GLN A 209 5.97 -11.22 21.74
C GLN A 209 6.15 -12.08 20.50
N PHE A 210 7.38 -12.27 20.03
CA PHE A 210 7.72 -13.04 18.83
C PHE A 210 8.70 -14.15 19.21
N SER A 211 8.25 -15.40 19.20
CA SER A 211 9.13 -16.55 19.40
C SER A 211 9.81 -16.97 18.10
N LEU A 212 11.01 -17.55 18.18
CA LEU A 212 11.71 -18.08 17.03
C LEU A 212 10.86 -19.12 16.29
N GLU A 213 10.23 -20.05 17.01
CA GLU A 213 9.43 -21.14 16.46
C GLU A 213 8.20 -20.59 15.70
N ASP A 214 7.48 -19.62 16.25
CA ASP A 214 6.34 -18.99 15.58
C ASP A 214 6.76 -18.25 14.31
N CYS A 215 7.90 -17.55 14.36
CA CYS A 215 8.47 -16.85 13.21
C CYS A 215 8.88 -17.82 12.09
N GLU A 216 9.52 -18.95 12.43
CA GLU A 216 9.88 -20.00 11.47
C GLU A 216 8.65 -20.55 10.76
N VAL A 217 7.64 -20.99 11.52
CA VAL A 217 6.38 -21.52 10.98
C VAL A 217 5.67 -20.49 10.10
N LEU A 218 5.62 -19.24 10.52
CA LEU A 218 4.97 -18.18 9.76
C LEU A 218 5.66 -17.93 8.43
N LEU A 219 7.00 -17.82 8.42
CA LEU A 219 7.79 -17.57 7.21
C LEU A 219 7.68 -18.74 6.22
N GLU A 220 7.86 -19.97 6.69
CA GLU A 220 7.75 -21.16 5.83
C GLU A 220 6.36 -21.31 5.22
N LYS A 221 5.31 -21.04 5.99
CA LYS A 221 3.93 -21.05 5.51
C LYS A 221 3.67 -19.96 4.48
N HIS A 222 4.09 -18.72 4.75
CA HIS A 222 3.81 -17.59 3.87
C HIS A 222 4.53 -17.70 2.52
N PHE A 223 5.83 -18.01 2.55
CA PHE A 223 6.65 -18.11 1.34
C PHE A 223 6.59 -19.48 0.67
N SER A 224 5.97 -20.47 1.29
CA SER A 224 5.94 -21.88 0.83
C SER A 224 7.34 -22.43 0.55
N GLN A 225 8.33 -22.06 1.36
CA GLN A 225 9.73 -22.43 1.25
C GLN A 225 10.29 -22.72 2.64
N SER A 226 11.27 -23.65 2.73
CA SER A 226 11.98 -23.88 3.98
C SER A 226 12.96 -22.73 4.27
N LEU A 227 13.33 -22.53 5.54
CA LEU A 227 14.35 -21.55 5.93
C LEU A 227 15.66 -21.73 5.17
N ALA A 228 16.04 -22.99 4.85
CA ALA A 228 17.23 -23.26 4.06
C ALA A 228 17.13 -22.75 2.62
N GLN A 229 15.97 -22.87 1.97
CA GLN A 229 15.72 -22.32 0.63
C GLN A 229 15.69 -20.80 0.62
N MET A 230 15.20 -20.18 1.70
CA MET A 230 15.22 -18.73 1.90
C MET A 230 16.62 -18.20 2.29
N GLY A 231 17.61 -19.11 2.56
CA GLY A 231 18.96 -18.73 2.99
C GLY A 231 19.06 -18.30 4.47
N LEU A 232 18.07 -18.61 5.29
CA LEU A 232 17.98 -18.19 6.71
C LEU A 232 18.36 -19.31 7.71
N ALA A 233 18.75 -20.50 7.24
CA ALA A 233 19.12 -21.60 8.09
C ALA A 233 20.27 -21.25 9.04
N GLY A 234 20.07 -21.46 10.35
CA GLY A 234 21.07 -21.14 11.37
C GLY A 234 21.22 -19.65 11.70
N MET A 235 20.25 -18.82 11.33
CA MET A 235 20.27 -17.36 11.54
C MET A 235 19.07 -16.89 12.40
N PRO A 236 18.97 -17.28 13.69
CA PRO A 236 17.78 -17.03 14.50
C PRO A 236 17.40 -15.54 14.58
N ALA A 237 18.36 -14.63 14.71
CA ALA A 237 18.04 -13.20 14.77
C ALA A 237 17.43 -12.67 13.47
N ALA A 238 17.88 -13.14 12.30
CA ALA A 238 17.29 -12.78 11.01
C ALA A 238 15.88 -13.36 10.86
N VAL A 239 15.67 -14.59 11.30
CA VAL A 239 14.35 -15.25 11.28
C VAL A 239 13.35 -14.52 12.15
N VAL A 240 13.74 -14.16 13.39
CA VAL A 240 12.88 -13.42 14.31
C VAL A 240 12.54 -12.03 13.74
N ALA A 241 13.52 -11.29 13.23
CA ALA A 241 13.27 -9.98 12.63
C ALA A 241 12.31 -10.06 11.43
N ALA A 242 12.51 -11.04 10.55
CA ALA A 242 11.66 -11.24 9.37
C ALA A 242 10.24 -11.70 9.75
N GLY A 243 10.13 -12.69 10.64
CA GLY A 243 8.85 -13.22 11.10
C GLY A 243 8.03 -12.18 11.87
N ALA A 244 8.67 -11.41 12.75
CA ALA A 244 8.04 -10.32 13.48
C ALA A 244 7.52 -9.22 12.53
N LEU A 245 8.32 -8.82 11.53
CA LEU A 245 7.89 -7.86 10.52
C LEU A 245 6.67 -8.38 9.76
N LEU A 246 6.73 -9.61 9.25
CA LEU A 246 5.61 -10.22 8.51
C LEU A 246 4.35 -10.31 9.35
N GLN A 247 4.44 -10.78 10.60
CA GLN A 247 3.30 -10.87 11.52
C GLN A 247 2.67 -9.51 11.80
N THR A 248 3.51 -8.48 11.98
CA THR A 248 3.05 -7.10 12.19
C THR A 248 2.31 -6.59 10.95
N LEU A 249 2.87 -6.79 9.76
CA LEU A 249 2.23 -6.39 8.51
C LEU A 249 0.89 -7.09 8.28
N LEU A 250 0.79 -8.40 8.53
CA LEU A 250 -0.47 -9.15 8.46
C LEU A 250 -1.51 -8.60 9.44
N THR A 251 -1.07 -8.22 10.64
CA THR A 251 -1.95 -7.65 11.67
C THR A 251 -2.46 -6.26 11.28
N LEU A 252 -1.61 -5.42 10.69
CA LEU A 252 -1.95 -4.05 10.28
C LEU A 252 -2.82 -4.03 9.01
N GLN A 253 -2.50 -4.84 8.02
CA GLN A 253 -3.18 -4.87 6.73
C GLN A 253 -4.45 -5.74 6.72
N LYS A 254 -4.61 -6.64 7.69
CA LYS A 254 -5.78 -7.54 7.80
C LYS A 254 -6.07 -8.38 6.54
N ASN A 255 -5.05 -8.64 5.74
CA ASN A 255 -5.10 -9.49 4.55
C ASN A 255 -3.88 -10.42 4.51
N ASP A 256 -3.83 -11.34 3.56
CA ASP A 256 -2.80 -12.38 3.46
C ASP A 256 -1.48 -11.91 2.83
N LEU A 257 -1.41 -10.66 2.34
CA LEU A 257 -0.24 -10.08 1.67
C LEU A 257 0.32 -10.98 0.54
N ALA A 258 -0.56 -11.63 -0.23
CA ALA A 258 -0.19 -12.62 -1.25
C ALA A 258 0.74 -12.09 -2.35
N HIS A 259 0.90 -10.77 -2.49
CA HIS A 259 1.85 -10.14 -3.41
C HIS A 259 3.29 -10.15 -2.88
N ILE A 260 3.52 -10.33 -1.59
CA ILE A 260 4.86 -10.48 -1.00
C ILE A 260 5.29 -11.96 -1.16
N ARG A 261 5.86 -12.29 -2.31
CA ARG A 261 6.14 -13.69 -2.69
C ARG A 261 7.55 -14.16 -2.40
N GLN A 262 8.49 -13.25 -2.19
CA GLN A 262 9.89 -13.58 -2.04
C GLN A 262 10.53 -12.80 -0.90
N LEU A 263 11.27 -13.50 -0.08
CA LEU A 263 12.16 -12.93 0.90
C LEU A 263 13.60 -13.02 0.35
N GLN A 264 14.31 -11.89 0.33
CA GLN A 264 15.67 -11.81 -0.16
C GLN A 264 16.63 -11.64 1.02
N TYR A 265 17.32 -12.73 1.38
CA TYR A 265 18.47 -12.62 2.26
C TYR A 265 19.66 -12.05 1.49
N TYR A 266 20.35 -11.07 2.08
CA TYR A 266 21.57 -10.52 1.52
C TYR A 266 22.65 -10.35 2.59
N THR A 267 23.90 -10.41 2.15
CA THR A 267 25.05 -10.11 3.00
C THR A 267 25.53 -8.68 2.77
N THR A 268 25.89 -7.98 3.83
CA THR A 268 26.32 -6.57 3.76
C THR A 268 27.57 -6.38 2.87
N GLY A 269 28.50 -7.34 2.86
CA GLY A 269 29.75 -7.27 2.09
C GLY A 269 29.63 -7.40 0.55
N ARG A 270 28.42 -7.61 0.00
CA ARG A 270 28.20 -7.71 -1.46
C ARG A 270 28.21 -6.34 -2.16
N PHE A 271 27.98 -5.27 -1.43
CA PHE A 271 27.87 -3.91 -1.93
C PHE A 271 28.90 -3.01 -1.27
N MET A 272 29.24 -1.91 -1.93
CA MET A 272 30.08 -0.86 -1.33
C MET A 272 29.33 -0.29 -0.11
N GLU A 273 30.00 -0.32 1.02
CA GLU A 273 29.47 0.31 2.24
C GLU A 273 29.53 1.83 2.11
N LEU A 274 28.38 2.44 2.17
CA LEU A 274 28.20 3.89 2.23
C LEU A 274 27.46 4.21 3.52
N ASP A 275 28.17 4.78 4.50
CA ASP A 275 27.55 5.23 5.73
C ASP A 275 26.63 6.43 5.50
N LEU A 276 25.89 6.82 6.52
CA LEU A 276 24.95 7.94 6.47
C LEU A 276 25.63 9.26 6.12
N ASP A 277 26.86 9.46 6.56
CA ASP A 277 27.61 10.69 6.29
C ASP A 277 28.12 10.73 4.85
N ALA A 278 28.64 9.61 4.33
CA ALA A 278 29.03 9.50 2.92
C ALA A 278 27.85 9.75 1.97
N ARG A 279 26.69 9.12 2.23
CA ARG A 279 25.46 9.32 1.42
C ARG A 279 25.03 10.79 1.40
N ARG A 280 25.00 11.42 2.58
CA ARG A 280 24.63 12.82 2.73
C ARG A 280 25.62 13.75 2.07
N ASN A 281 26.92 13.54 2.30
CA ASN A 281 27.97 14.44 1.79
C ASN A 281 28.15 14.33 0.27
N LEU A 282 27.92 13.16 -0.30
CA LEU A 282 27.92 12.94 -1.74
C LEU A 282 26.62 13.38 -2.43
N GLU A 283 25.61 13.76 -1.66
CA GLU A 283 24.29 14.16 -2.18
C GLU A 283 23.77 13.19 -3.26
N LEU A 284 23.82 11.89 -2.97
CA LEU A 284 23.50 10.86 -3.94
C LEU A 284 22.04 10.94 -4.42
N THR A 285 21.10 11.07 -3.49
CA THR A 285 19.66 11.00 -3.77
C THR A 285 18.87 12.19 -3.25
N GLU A 286 19.42 12.94 -2.26
CA GLU A 286 18.81 14.13 -1.67
C GLU A 286 19.90 15.17 -1.35
N THR A 287 19.58 16.45 -1.55
CA THR A 287 20.48 17.56 -1.20
C THR A 287 20.56 17.73 0.31
N MET A 288 21.72 18.19 0.80
CA MET A 288 21.98 18.36 2.23
C MET A 288 21.05 19.35 2.93
N ARG A 289 20.68 20.43 2.25
CA ARG A 289 19.92 21.55 2.84
C ARG A 289 18.41 21.39 2.66
N SER A 290 17.95 21.20 1.43
CA SER A 290 16.51 21.21 1.10
C SER A 290 15.87 19.84 1.07
N LYS A 291 16.68 18.77 1.15
CA LYS A 291 16.18 17.38 1.04
C LYS A 291 15.44 17.12 -0.28
N GLU A 292 15.82 17.83 -1.33
CA GLU A 292 15.24 17.71 -2.66
C GLU A 292 16.08 16.81 -3.56
N LYS A 293 15.43 16.17 -4.55
CA LYS A 293 16.10 15.39 -5.60
C LYS A 293 16.94 16.28 -6.53
N LYS A 294 16.45 17.50 -6.85
CA LYS A 294 17.11 18.40 -7.80
C LYS A 294 18.49 18.83 -7.29
N GLY A 295 19.51 18.63 -8.12
CA GLY A 295 20.90 18.97 -7.78
C GLY A 295 21.72 17.78 -7.28
N THR A 296 21.12 16.58 -7.15
CA THR A 296 21.80 15.35 -6.71
C THR A 296 22.35 14.53 -7.88
N LEU A 297 23.17 13.51 -7.57
CA LEU A 297 23.64 12.57 -8.59
C LEU A 297 22.45 11.84 -9.23
N LEU A 298 21.47 11.40 -8.43
CA LEU A 298 20.24 10.78 -8.95
C LEU A 298 19.51 11.69 -9.94
N TRP A 299 19.38 12.98 -9.65
CA TRP A 299 18.69 13.91 -10.54
C TRP A 299 19.36 14.03 -11.92
N VAL A 300 20.69 13.97 -11.97
CA VAL A 300 21.44 14.00 -13.23
C VAL A 300 21.23 12.72 -14.04
N LEU A 301 21.28 11.57 -13.38
CA LEU A 301 21.24 10.26 -14.01
C LEU A 301 19.83 9.76 -14.32
N ASP A 302 18.83 10.18 -13.55
CA ASP A 302 17.48 9.67 -13.71
C ASP A 302 16.79 10.22 -14.96
N LYS A 303 16.79 9.38 -15.97
CA LYS A 303 16.05 9.53 -17.23
C LYS A 303 15.07 8.36 -17.42
N THR A 304 14.70 7.69 -16.34
CA THR A 304 13.78 6.56 -16.39
C THR A 304 12.38 7.02 -16.79
N HIS A 305 11.66 6.14 -17.50
CA HIS A 305 10.29 6.40 -17.96
C HIS A 305 9.24 5.63 -17.19
N THR A 306 9.65 4.77 -16.25
CA THR A 306 8.76 4.01 -15.36
C THR A 306 9.10 4.30 -13.90
N ALA A 307 8.09 4.32 -13.03
CA ALA A 307 8.28 4.46 -11.59
C ALA A 307 9.16 3.33 -11.02
N MET A 308 8.96 2.10 -11.48
CA MET A 308 9.78 0.93 -11.13
C MET A 308 11.25 1.14 -11.50
N GLY A 309 11.52 1.66 -12.71
CA GLY A 309 12.88 1.99 -13.17
C GLY A 309 13.52 3.07 -12.30
N GLY A 310 12.79 4.11 -11.92
CA GLY A 310 13.25 5.16 -11.01
C GLY A 310 13.64 4.61 -9.64
N ARG A 311 12.80 3.75 -9.04
CA ARG A 311 13.13 3.06 -7.78
C ARG A 311 14.36 2.17 -7.89
N LEU A 312 14.47 1.42 -8.99
CA LEU A 312 15.64 0.56 -9.23
C LEU A 312 16.93 1.38 -9.39
N LEU A 313 16.91 2.46 -10.16
CA LEU A 313 18.07 3.35 -10.35
C LEU A 313 18.50 3.97 -9.01
N ARG A 314 17.56 4.47 -8.21
CA ARG A 314 17.84 4.95 -6.85
C ARG A 314 18.52 3.85 -6.02
N SER A 315 17.95 2.65 -6.02
CA SER A 315 18.53 1.50 -5.30
C SER A 315 19.95 1.18 -5.76
N TRP A 316 20.26 1.32 -7.04
CA TRP A 316 21.63 1.08 -7.54
C TRP A 316 22.64 2.11 -7.07
N LEU A 317 22.23 3.38 -6.95
CA LEU A 317 23.09 4.43 -6.39
C LEU A 317 23.31 4.26 -4.88
N GLU A 318 22.30 3.79 -4.18
CA GLU A 318 22.37 3.53 -2.74
C GLU A 318 23.14 2.23 -2.41
N LYS A 319 23.27 1.32 -3.39
CA LYS A 319 23.89 -0.02 -3.28
C LYS A 319 24.87 -0.28 -4.42
N PRO A 320 25.98 0.46 -4.54
CA PRO A 320 26.94 0.22 -5.61
C PRO A 320 27.52 -1.20 -5.52
N LEU A 321 27.59 -1.88 -6.66
CA LEU A 321 28.16 -3.23 -6.74
C LEU A 321 29.67 -3.20 -6.51
N LEU A 322 30.20 -4.28 -5.90
CA LEU A 322 31.62 -4.54 -5.80
C LEU A 322 32.11 -5.60 -6.80
N ASP A 323 31.19 -6.44 -7.29
CA ASP A 323 31.52 -7.51 -8.22
C ASP A 323 31.82 -6.97 -9.63
N PRO A 324 33.07 -7.05 -10.12
CA PRO A 324 33.46 -6.56 -11.45
C PRO A 324 32.70 -7.27 -12.59
N VAL A 325 32.33 -8.54 -12.41
CA VAL A 325 31.63 -9.32 -13.44
C VAL A 325 30.20 -8.74 -13.64
N GLU A 326 29.48 -8.50 -12.56
CA GLU A 326 28.13 -7.91 -12.66
C GLU A 326 28.20 -6.46 -13.15
N ILE A 327 29.22 -5.69 -12.76
CA ILE A 327 29.44 -4.32 -13.26
C ILE A 327 29.68 -4.35 -14.78
N THR A 328 30.61 -5.19 -15.26
CA THR A 328 30.92 -5.32 -16.70
C THR A 328 29.70 -5.75 -17.50
N ARG A 329 28.89 -6.66 -16.95
CA ARG A 329 27.67 -7.12 -17.58
C ARG A 329 26.62 -6.00 -17.75
N ARG A 330 26.50 -5.11 -16.76
CA ARG A 330 25.64 -3.91 -16.89
C ARG A 330 26.21 -2.91 -17.88
N HIS A 331 27.53 -2.71 -17.90
CA HIS A 331 28.19 -1.82 -18.87
C HIS A 331 27.97 -2.28 -20.30
N ALA A 332 28.10 -3.60 -20.58
CA ALA A 332 27.86 -4.15 -21.92
C ALA A 332 26.39 -3.91 -22.39
N ALA A 333 25.42 -3.98 -21.48
CA ALA A 333 24.03 -3.67 -21.81
C ALA A 333 23.81 -2.17 -22.10
N VAL A 334 24.50 -1.29 -21.37
CA VAL A 334 24.46 0.16 -21.64
C VAL A 334 25.14 0.48 -22.98
N GLU A 335 26.29 -0.11 -23.26
CA GLU A 335 27.04 0.06 -24.52
C GLU A 335 26.17 -0.31 -25.72
N ASP A 336 25.50 -1.47 -25.70
CA ASP A 336 24.61 -1.92 -26.76
C ASP A 336 23.49 -0.91 -27.06
N LEU A 337 22.88 -0.31 -26.02
CA LEU A 337 21.83 0.72 -26.16
C LEU A 337 22.40 2.10 -26.52
N VAL A 338 23.64 2.42 -26.18
CA VAL A 338 24.32 3.64 -26.60
C VAL A 338 24.62 3.61 -28.09
N ASP A 339 25.10 2.46 -28.60
CA ASP A 339 25.46 2.29 -30.00
C ASP A 339 24.23 2.20 -30.91
N ASN A 340 23.09 1.74 -30.39
CA ASN A 340 21.85 1.64 -31.15
C ASN A 340 20.84 2.73 -30.70
N VAL A 341 21.05 3.96 -31.17
CA VAL A 341 20.24 5.15 -30.82
C VAL A 341 18.78 4.99 -31.22
N ILE A 342 18.48 4.35 -32.35
CA ILE A 342 17.11 4.17 -32.84
C ILE A 342 16.36 3.22 -31.89
N LEU A 343 16.92 2.04 -31.65
CA LEU A 343 16.34 1.05 -30.76
C LEU A 343 16.12 1.62 -29.34
N ARG A 344 17.09 2.38 -28.83
CA ARG A 344 16.95 3.06 -27.54
C ARG A 344 15.76 4.01 -27.52
N GLY A 345 15.58 4.84 -28.57
CA GLY A 345 14.45 5.76 -28.66
C GLY A 345 13.10 5.02 -28.72
N GLU A 346 13.01 3.95 -29.48
CA GLU A 346 11.81 3.10 -29.56
C GLU A 346 11.50 2.45 -28.22
N LEU A 347 12.52 1.95 -27.52
CA LEU A 347 12.37 1.35 -26.19
C LEU A 347 11.91 2.39 -25.14
N GLU A 348 12.48 3.61 -25.18
CA GLU A 348 12.03 4.71 -24.32
C GLU A 348 10.56 5.06 -24.52
N GLU A 349 10.09 5.07 -25.78
CA GLU A 349 8.67 5.31 -26.11
C GLU A 349 7.77 4.20 -25.57
N SER A 350 8.13 2.93 -25.82
CA SER A 350 7.37 1.77 -25.34
C SER A 350 7.29 1.71 -23.81
N LEU A 351 8.37 2.07 -23.10
CA LEU A 351 8.42 2.08 -21.64
C LEU A 351 7.53 3.16 -21.02
N ARG A 352 7.21 4.26 -21.71
CA ARG A 352 6.28 5.29 -21.20
C ARG A 352 4.86 4.80 -21.02
N GLU A 353 4.47 3.79 -21.80
CA GLU A 353 3.14 3.19 -21.68
C GLU A 353 3.04 2.20 -20.51
N VAL A 354 4.19 1.75 -19.96
CA VAL A 354 4.22 0.79 -18.85
C VAL A 354 3.94 1.50 -17.52
N THR A 355 2.82 1.18 -16.93
CA THR A 355 2.40 1.68 -15.61
C THR A 355 3.18 1.02 -14.47
N ASP A 356 3.00 1.49 -13.24
CA ASP A 356 3.62 0.90 -12.04
C ASP A 356 2.95 -0.44 -11.67
N LEU A 357 3.42 -1.51 -12.30
CA LEU A 357 2.88 -2.87 -12.13
C LEU A 357 3.00 -3.36 -10.68
N GLU A 358 4.09 -3.04 -9.99
CA GLU A 358 4.31 -3.46 -8.60
C GLU A 358 3.23 -2.87 -7.68
N ARG A 359 3.04 -1.56 -7.73
CA ARG A 359 2.07 -0.87 -6.86
C ARG A 359 0.62 -1.15 -7.22
N VAL A 360 0.32 -1.36 -8.49
CA VAL A 360 -1.03 -1.77 -8.90
C VAL A 360 -1.34 -3.16 -8.36
N MET A 361 -0.40 -4.12 -8.45
CA MET A 361 -0.60 -5.46 -7.90
C MET A 361 -0.83 -5.47 -6.38
N ALA A 362 -0.08 -4.66 -5.63
CA ALA A 362 -0.32 -4.51 -4.19
C ALA A 362 -1.75 -4.02 -3.90
N ARG A 363 -2.24 -3.03 -4.67
CA ARG A 363 -3.63 -2.55 -4.53
C ARG A 363 -4.68 -3.57 -4.96
N VAL A 364 -4.40 -4.43 -5.93
CA VAL A 364 -5.27 -5.56 -6.29
C VAL A 364 -5.42 -6.51 -5.11
N VAL A 365 -4.31 -6.92 -4.51
CA VAL A 365 -4.33 -7.85 -3.37
C VAL A 365 -4.99 -7.24 -2.14
N THR A 366 -4.75 -5.96 -1.87
CA THR A 366 -5.37 -5.26 -0.73
C THR A 366 -6.82 -4.83 -0.96
N GLY A 367 -7.36 -5.05 -2.18
CA GLY A 367 -8.74 -4.68 -2.54
C GLY A 367 -8.98 -3.17 -2.65
N THR A 368 -7.92 -2.37 -2.79
CA THR A 368 -8.01 -0.89 -2.89
C THR A 368 -7.87 -0.38 -4.32
N VAL A 369 -7.71 -1.27 -5.29
CA VAL A 369 -7.61 -0.96 -6.71
C VAL A 369 -8.94 -0.42 -7.25
N ASN A 370 -8.89 0.56 -8.15
CA ASN A 370 -10.05 1.05 -8.88
C ASN A 370 -10.01 0.62 -10.36
N CYS A 371 -11.13 0.80 -11.06
CA CYS A 371 -11.26 0.36 -12.46
C CYS A 371 -10.29 1.09 -13.41
N ARG A 372 -9.93 2.35 -13.13
CA ARG A 372 -8.96 3.10 -13.92
C ARG A 372 -7.54 2.58 -13.74
N ASP A 373 -7.20 2.14 -12.53
CA ASP A 373 -5.91 1.46 -12.25
C ASP A 373 -5.82 0.15 -13.06
N LEU A 374 -6.90 -0.64 -13.11
CA LEU A 374 -6.93 -1.88 -13.88
C LEU A 374 -6.81 -1.63 -15.39
N LEU A 375 -7.51 -0.62 -15.94
CA LEU A 375 -7.32 -0.24 -17.35
C LEU A 375 -5.92 0.32 -17.61
N GLY A 376 -5.33 1.03 -16.65
CA GLY A 376 -3.93 1.43 -16.69
C GLY A 376 -2.98 0.23 -16.74
N LEU A 377 -3.26 -0.80 -15.92
CA LEU A 377 -2.54 -2.07 -15.95
C LEU A 377 -2.64 -2.74 -17.32
N ALA A 378 -3.86 -2.88 -17.87
CA ALA A 378 -4.05 -3.49 -19.19
C ALA A 378 -3.26 -2.77 -20.29
N ARG A 379 -3.27 -1.42 -20.32
CA ARG A 379 -2.44 -0.63 -21.25
C ARG A 379 -0.95 -0.90 -21.07
N GLY A 380 -0.47 -0.94 -19.83
CA GLY A 380 0.92 -1.29 -19.55
C GLY A 380 1.31 -2.68 -20.04
N LEU A 381 0.42 -3.68 -19.82
CA LEU A 381 0.62 -5.04 -20.32
C LEU A 381 0.65 -5.10 -21.86
N ARG A 382 -0.15 -4.29 -22.56
CA ARG A 382 -0.15 -4.20 -24.03
C ARG A 382 1.17 -3.65 -24.60
N ALA A 383 1.94 -2.89 -23.84
CA ALA A 383 3.25 -2.41 -24.25
C ALA A 383 4.36 -3.49 -24.15
N LEU A 384 4.18 -4.50 -23.29
CA LEU A 384 5.22 -5.50 -23.00
C LEU A 384 5.66 -6.35 -24.21
N PRO A 385 4.78 -6.79 -25.14
CA PRO A 385 5.19 -7.49 -26.34
C PRO A 385 6.19 -6.70 -27.19
N GLU A 386 5.99 -5.40 -27.31
CA GLU A 386 6.87 -4.53 -28.09
C GLU A 386 8.21 -4.31 -27.36
N VAL A 387 8.20 -4.08 -26.05
CA VAL A 387 9.42 -4.01 -25.21
C VAL A 387 10.22 -5.31 -25.35
N LYS A 388 9.56 -6.46 -25.29
CA LYS A 388 10.20 -7.77 -25.47
C LYS A 388 10.86 -7.89 -26.83
N ARG A 389 10.14 -7.59 -27.91
CA ARG A 389 10.64 -7.65 -29.29
C ARG A 389 11.87 -6.75 -29.50
N GLN A 390 11.85 -5.54 -28.93
CA GLN A 390 12.95 -4.60 -29.02
C GLN A 390 14.18 -5.13 -28.29
N LEU A 391 14.04 -5.72 -27.11
CA LEU A 391 15.13 -6.31 -26.34
C LEU A 391 15.69 -7.59 -27.00
N GLU A 392 14.88 -8.37 -27.72
CA GLU A 392 15.34 -9.53 -28.50
C GLU A 392 16.30 -9.12 -29.63
N GLY A 393 16.19 -7.87 -30.12
CA GLY A 393 17.12 -7.29 -31.10
C GLY A 393 18.48 -6.87 -30.54
N CYS A 394 18.70 -6.94 -29.24
CA CYS A 394 19.93 -6.56 -28.58
C CYS A 394 20.98 -7.70 -28.59
N SER A 395 22.26 -7.32 -28.58
CA SER A 395 23.36 -8.28 -28.54
C SER A 395 23.88 -8.61 -27.12
N ALA A 396 23.68 -7.69 -26.17
CA ALA A 396 24.14 -7.86 -24.79
C ALA A 396 23.36 -8.97 -24.06
N PRO A 397 24.09 -9.96 -23.44
CA PRO A 397 23.45 -11.10 -22.78
C PRO A 397 22.44 -10.74 -21.68
N LEU A 398 22.64 -9.60 -21.00
CA LEU A 398 21.72 -9.13 -19.99
C LEU A 398 20.37 -8.73 -20.61
N LEU A 399 20.38 -8.00 -21.72
CA LEU A 399 19.17 -7.54 -22.41
C LEU A 399 18.40 -8.71 -23.01
N THR A 400 19.11 -9.65 -23.66
CA THR A 400 18.51 -10.87 -24.20
C THR A 400 17.87 -11.73 -23.11
N LYS A 401 18.53 -11.87 -21.94
CA LYS A 401 17.98 -12.59 -20.80
C LYS A 401 16.72 -11.90 -20.25
N LEU A 402 16.71 -10.57 -20.19
CA LEU A 402 15.52 -9.81 -19.78
C LEU A 402 14.37 -10.04 -20.76
N ALA A 403 14.62 -9.99 -22.07
CA ALA A 403 13.61 -10.29 -23.09
C ALA A 403 12.97 -11.67 -22.87
N GLN A 404 13.78 -12.71 -22.61
CA GLN A 404 13.29 -14.06 -22.37
C GLN A 404 12.47 -14.17 -21.08
N SER A 405 12.71 -13.34 -20.07
CA SER A 405 11.99 -13.35 -18.80
C SER A 405 10.69 -12.57 -18.81
N ILE A 406 10.44 -11.72 -19.82
CA ILE A 406 9.18 -10.97 -19.94
C ILE A 406 8.08 -11.89 -20.42
N ASP A 407 7.05 -12.07 -19.57
CA ASP A 407 5.76 -12.62 -19.96
C ASP A 407 4.81 -11.44 -20.26
N PRO A 408 4.27 -11.32 -21.46
CA PRO A 408 3.40 -10.22 -21.85
C PRO A 408 2.03 -10.21 -21.16
N LEU A 409 1.58 -11.34 -20.56
CA LEU A 409 0.30 -11.47 -19.86
C LEU A 409 -0.88 -10.91 -20.68
N THR A 410 -0.94 -11.26 -21.97
CA THR A 410 -1.95 -10.74 -22.92
C THR A 410 -3.35 -11.18 -22.57
N ASP A 411 -3.50 -12.37 -22.01
CA ASP A 411 -4.75 -12.94 -21.48
C ASP A 411 -5.33 -12.09 -20.33
N CYS A 412 -4.49 -11.64 -19.43
CA CYS A 412 -4.90 -10.74 -18.33
C CYS A 412 -5.36 -9.37 -18.90
N ALA A 413 -4.66 -8.83 -19.89
CA ALA A 413 -5.04 -7.59 -20.53
C ALA A 413 -6.40 -7.74 -21.26
N ASP A 414 -6.59 -8.87 -21.98
CA ASP A 414 -7.84 -9.20 -22.66
C ASP A 414 -9.01 -9.29 -21.67
N GLU A 415 -8.81 -9.95 -20.53
CA GLU A 415 -9.84 -10.10 -19.50
C GLU A 415 -10.28 -8.75 -18.93
N ILE A 416 -9.32 -7.88 -18.59
CA ILE A 416 -9.60 -6.54 -18.07
C ILE A 416 -10.38 -5.71 -19.09
N GLU A 417 -9.91 -5.64 -20.34
CA GLU A 417 -10.50 -4.83 -21.41
C GLU A 417 -11.87 -5.35 -21.86
N ASN A 418 -12.09 -6.66 -21.82
CA ASN A 418 -13.38 -7.26 -22.13
C ASN A 418 -14.40 -7.10 -21.00
N THR A 419 -13.94 -6.93 -19.77
CA THR A 419 -14.80 -6.84 -18.58
C THR A 419 -15.17 -5.40 -18.23
N ILE A 420 -14.23 -4.46 -18.32
CA ILE A 420 -14.41 -3.08 -17.86
C ILE A 420 -14.72 -2.17 -19.05
N VAL A 421 -15.63 -1.20 -18.87
CA VAL A 421 -15.93 -0.17 -19.88
C VAL A 421 -14.72 0.75 -20.08
N ASP A 422 -14.59 1.38 -21.26
CA ASP A 422 -13.42 2.21 -21.60
C ASP A 422 -13.27 3.45 -20.70
N GLU A 423 -14.38 4.03 -20.24
CA GLU A 423 -14.41 5.18 -19.35
C GLU A 423 -15.21 4.86 -18.09
N PRO A 424 -14.63 4.12 -17.14
CA PRO A 424 -15.34 3.76 -15.92
C PRO A 424 -15.49 4.98 -14.99
N PRO A 425 -16.58 5.03 -14.19
CA PRO A 425 -16.76 6.02 -13.15
C PRO A 425 -15.63 5.96 -12.11
N LEU A 426 -15.53 6.99 -11.27
CA LEU A 426 -14.50 7.05 -10.22
C LEU A 426 -14.71 6.00 -9.14
N THR A 427 -15.96 5.71 -8.81
CA THR A 427 -16.30 4.79 -7.73
C THR A 427 -17.16 3.63 -8.21
N VAL A 428 -16.97 2.46 -7.63
CA VAL A 428 -17.77 1.25 -7.92
C VAL A 428 -19.27 1.46 -7.63
N ARG A 429 -19.60 2.33 -6.66
CA ARG A 429 -20.98 2.62 -6.25
C ARG A 429 -21.81 3.34 -7.32
N GLU A 430 -21.18 4.05 -8.23
CA GLU A 430 -21.86 4.72 -9.33
C GLU A 430 -22.47 3.73 -10.34
N GLY A 431 -21.99 2.48 -10.34
CA GLY A 431 -22.41 1.45 -11.28
C GLY A 431 -21.90 1.67 -12.71
N GLY A 432 -22.36 0.87 -13.66
CA GLY A 432 -21.99 1.04 -15.08
C GLY A 432 -20.53 0.68 -15.43
N ILE A 433 -19.85 -0.09 -14.58
CA ILE A 433 -18.44 -0.46 -14.73
C ILE A 433 -18.24 -1.61 -15.68
N ILE A 434 -19.11 -2.60 -15.59
CA ILE A 434 -19.00 -3.85 -16.38
C ILE A 434 -19.49 -3.61 -17.81
N ARG A 435 -18.67 -3.98 -18.77
CA ARG A 435 -18.98 -3.89 -20.20
C ARG A 435 -20.17 -4.78 -20.55
N LYS A 436 -21.02 -4.31 -21.46
CA LYS A 436 -22.14 -5.13 -21.97
C LYS A 436 -21.59 -6.35 -22.72
N GLY A 437 -22.09 -7.52 -22.38
CA GLY A 437 -21.64 -8.81 -22.92
C GLY A 437 -20.58 -9.50 -22.09
N ALA A 438 -20.03 -8.87 -21.04
CA ALA A 438 -19.03 -9.48 -20.17
C ALA A 438 -19.64 -10.47 -19.18
N ASP A 439 -20.84 -10.18 -18.66
CA ASP A 439 -21.57 -11.05 -17.75
C ASP A 439 -23.06 -11.04 -18.07
N ALA A 440 -23.62 -12.21 -18.36
CA ALA A 440 -25.01 -12.37 -18.79
C ALA A 440 -26.02 -11.97 -17.71
N GLU A 441 -25.69 -12.21 -16.42
CA GLU A 441 -26.59 -11.85 -15.33
C GLU A 441 -26.56 -10.35 -15.06
N ALA A 442 -25.39 -9.72 -15.13
CA ALA A 442 -25.26 -8.27 -15.04
C ALA A 442 -26.04 -7.57 -16.17
N ASP A 443 -25.97 -8.10 -17.39
CA ASP A 443 -26.73 -7.57 -18.53
C ASP A 443 -28.24 -7.75 -18.33
N ARG A 444 -28.67 -8.92 -17.87
CA ARG A 444 -30.08 -9.19 -17.55
C ARG A 444 -30.62 -8.23 -16.49
N LEU A 445 -29.86 -7.99 -15.41
CA LEU A 445 -30.25 -7.05 -14.37
C LEU A 445 -30.27 -5.61 -14.87
N ARG A 446 -29.32 -5.22 -15.71
CA ARG A 446 -29.27 -3.90 -16.36
C ARG A 446 -30.49 -3.69 -17.26
N ASP A 447 -30.80 -4.66 -18.11
CA ASP A 447 -31.97 -4.61 -18.99
C ASP A 447 -33.29 -4.51 -18.19
N ILE A 448 -33.39 -5.17 -17.03
CA ILE A 448 -34.53 -5.03 -16.12
C ILE A 448 -34.58 -3.62 -15.51
N MET A 449 -33.46 -3.06 -15.10
CA MET A 449 -33.39 -1.71 -14.54
C MET A 449 -33.72 -0.63 -15.58
N GLU A 450 -33.15 -0.73 -16.78
CA GLU A 450 -33.38 0.21 -17.87
C GLU A 450 -34.78 0.01 -18.51
N GLY A 451 -35.19 -1.23 -18.66
CA GLY A 451 -36.49 -1.63 -19.18
C GLY A 451 -37.66 -1.42 -18.23
N GLY A 452 -37.38 -1.24 -16.93
CA GLY A 452 -38.42 -1.12 -15.88
C GLY A 452 -39.40 0.02 -16.13
N SER A 453 -38.95 1.16 -16.62
CA SER A 453 -39.82 2.27 -17.02
C SER A 453 -40.65 1.95 -18.25
N GLY A 454 -40.08 1.24 -19.23
CA GLY A 454 -40.78 0.75 -20.41
C GLY A 454 -41.80 -0.35 -20.11
N THR A 455 -41.43 -1.28 -19.20
CA THR A 455 -42.32 -2.34 -18.72
C THR A 455 -43.50 -1.78 -17.94
N ILE A 456 -43.28 -0.80 -17.07
CA ILE A 456 -44.36 -0.11 -16.34
C ILE A 456 -45.26 0.64 -17.30
N ALA A 457 -44.72 1.33 -18.31
CA ALA A 457 -45.51 2.02 -19.36
C ALA A 457 -46.31 1.02 -20.23
N ALA A 458 -45.77 -0.15 -20.54
CA ALA A 458 -46.45 -1.21 -21.26
C ALA A 458 -47.60 -1.81 -20.42
N ILE A 459 -47.37 -2.05 -19.13
CA ILE A 459 -48.40 -2.50 -18.19
C ILE A 459 -49.49 -1.42 -18.05
N GLU A 460 -49.11 -0.15 -17.93
CA GLU A 460 -50.04 0.97 -17.86
C GLU A 460 -50.91 1.06 -19.11
N ALA A 461 -50.31 0.92 -20.29
CA ALA A 461 -51.04 0.91 -21.57
C ALA A 461 -52.01 -0.28 -21.66
N SER A 462 -51.56 -1.50 -21.33
CA SER A 462 -52.40 -2.71 -21.30
C SER A 462 -53.57 -2.59 -20.31
N GLU A 463 -53.32 -2.09 -19.13
CA GLU A 463 -54.39 -1.92 -18.11
C GLU A 463 -55.33 -0.76 -18.44
N ARG A 464 -54.86 0.29 -19.11
CA ARG A 464 -55.78 1.33 -19.70
C ARG A 464 -56.72 0.76 -20.73
N GLU A 465 -56.20 -0.13 -21.59
CA GLU A 465 -57.00 -0.79 -22.64
C GLU A 465 -58.02 -1.74 -22.02
N LYS A 466 -57.63 -2.55 -21.03
CA LYS A 466 -58.54 -3.48 -20.34
C LYS A 466 -59.62 -2.80 -19.51
N THR A 467 -59.28 -1.70 -18.82
CA THR A 467 -60.15 -1.04 -17.89
C THR A 467 -60.96 0.10 -18.51
N GLY A 468 -60.55 0.61 -19.67
CA GLY A 468 -61.14 1.80 -20.30
C GLY A 468 -60.86 3.12 -19.57
N ILE A 469 -60.02 3.11 -18.52
CA ILE A 469 -59.73 4.28 -17.71
C ILE A 469 -58.53 5.04 -18.33
N ARG A 470 -58.81 6.11 -19.06
CA ARG A 470 -57.80 6.91 -19.79
C ARG A 470 -56.78 7.60 -18.88
N THR A 471 -57.09 7.85 -17.62
CA THR A 471 -56.22 8.53 -16.62
C THR A 471 -55.49 7.55 -15.71
N LEU A 472 -55.60 6.23 -15.94
CA LEU A 472 -54.90 5.22 -15.14
C LEU A 472 -53.37 5.46 -15.18
N LYS A 473 -52.75 5.53 -14.03
CA LYS A 473 -51.29 5.55 -13.86
C LYS A 473 -50.87 4.37 -13.04
N VAL A 474 -49.87 3.64 -13.53
CA VAL A 474 -49.21 2.56 -12.81
C VAL A 474 -47.93 3.14 -12.24
N GLY A 475 -47.74 3.07 -10.94
CA GLY A 475 -46.55 3.56 -10.26
C GLY A 475 -46.06 2.56 -9.21
N PHE A 476 -44.81 2.67 -8.83
CA PHE A 476 -44.20 1.86 -7.80
C PHE A 476 -44.30 2.61 -6.48
N ASN A 477 -44.91 1.99 -5.46
CA ASN A 477 -44.81 2.46 -4.09
C ASN A 477 -43.71 1.72 -3.37
N ARG A 478 -42.85 2.47 -2.68
CA ARG A 478 -41.80 1.92 -1.79
C ARG A 478 -42.43 1.28 -0.57
#